data_6ef8223db141ca227fb4b539720c7a66
#
_entry.id   6ef8223db141ca227fb4b539720c7a66
#
_cell.length_a   1.000
_cell.length_b   1.000
_cell.length_c   1.000
_cell.angle_alpha   90.00
_cell.angle_beta   90.00
_cell.angle_gamma   90.00
#
_symmetry.space_group_name_H-M   'P 1'
#
loop_
_entity.id
_entity.type
_entity.pdbx_description
1 polymer ?
#
loop_
_entity_poly.entity_id
_entity_poly.type
_entity_poly.pdbx_seq_one_letter_code
_entity_poly.pdbx_strand_id
1 'polypeptide(L)'
;IHTLRDLISYFPRAYEDRRTFKRVIDLQPGENACVRAMVAAEPTLSRIRKGLELVKLRAVDETGALDITFFNQTYRKYDLRRGETYIFFGRAEGSLLRKTMANPVVEREGGGTFTGRIVPIYPLTAGVSQTILMRSVAQGLAACRDQLEDPLPEEVRLSHELCHVGYAYEQIHFPAGEEELAVARRRLVFEELFLLAIGLKKLRRRRDELSCAPWADTDLGDFYAALPFDLTGAQRRAIGEIAADLRSGRPMNRLVQGDVGSGKTMVAAAALVCAAWNGFQGALMAPTEILAEQHYQGLAPLLERLGITCGLLTGAMRAKERREVLARLADGELDVVIGTHALISADVSYARLGLVVTDEQHRFGVAQRSALSAKGERPHLLVMSATPIPRTLALIIYGDLDVSVIDELPPGRQKIDTFAVTSAYRQRIYAFLRKEIAAGRQAYIICSMVEKGEEVPDERKAVTEYAAMLQEKVFPDLRVAYVHGRMKPREKDAVMAAFAAGERDILVSTTVVEVGVDVPNATVMVVEDADRFGLSQLHQLRGRVGRGQHKSYCILISDNRNEETRRRLKVMTQTGDGFKIAAEDLRLRGPGDFSGRRQPGLPPLQV
;
A
#
# COMPACT_ATOMS: atom_id res chain seq x y z
N ILE A 1 -4.98 -0.26 26.19
CA ILE A 1 -4.65 0.89 27.06
C ILE A 1 -4.30 0.33 28.42
N HIS A 2 -3.05 0.42 28.83
CA HIS A 2 -2.55 -0.11 30.12
C HIS A 2 -2.04 1.01 31.03
N THR A 3 -1.63 2.12 30.45
CA THR A 3 -1.05 3.26 31.17
C THR A 3 -1.81 4.55 30.89
N LEU A 4 -1.58 5.57 31.71
CA LEU A 4 -2.12 6.91 31.47
C LEU A 4 -1.56 7.50 30.17
N ARG A 5 -0.31 7.22 29.85
CA ARG A 5 0.29 7.62 28.57
C ARG A 5 -0.43 6.98 27.38
N ASP A 6 -0.73 5.69 27.43
CA ASP A 6 -1.49 5.02 26.35
C ASP A 6 -2.87 5.66 26.17
N LEU A 7 -3.50 6.10 27.27
CA LEU A 7 -4.83 6.71 27.23
C LEU A 7 -4.81 8.07 26.55
N ILE A 8 -3.88 8.96 26.93
CA ILE A 8 -3.77 10.30 26.33
C ILE A 8 -3.16 10.28 24.93
N SER A 9 -2.45 9.20 24.57
CA SER A 9 -1.94 8.98 23.20
C SER A 9 -2.90 8.19 22.32
N TYR A 10 -4.11 7.87 22.83
CA TYR A 10 -5.14 7.20 22.03
C TYR A 10 -5.96 8.26 21.27
N PHE A 11 -5.44 8.69 20.13
CA PHE A 11 -5.98 9.82 19.38
C PHE A 11 -7.30 9.51 18.66
N PRO A 12 -8.16 10.52 18.48
CA PRO A 12 -9.39 10.40 17.69
C PRO A 12 -9.08 10.10 16.21
N ARG A 13 -9.89 9.23 15.59
CA ARG A 13 -9.79 8.95 14.15
C ARG A 13 -10.49 9.98 13.26
N ALA A 14 -11.46 10.71 13.83
CA ALA A 14 -12.26 11.70 13.12
C ALA A 14 -12.83 12.71 14.11
N TYR A 15 -13.40 13.77 13.60
CA TYR A 15 -14.07 14.80 14.38
C TYR A 15 -15.43 15.12 13.77
N GLU A 16 -16.41 15.41 14.62
CA GLU A 16 -17.71 15.92 14.23
C GLU A 16 -17.88 17.35 14.72
N ASP A 17 -18.07 18.30 13.80
CA ASP A 17 -18.38 19.67 14.17
C ASP A 17 -19.87 19.78 14.57
N ARG A 18 -20.10 19.99 15.85
CA ARG A 18 -21.44 20.14 16.44
C ARG A 18 -21.66 21.55 17.01
N ARG A 19 -20.90 22.53 16.55
CA ARG A 19 -20.99 23.92 17.02
C ARG A 19 -22.21 24.67 16.44
N THR A 20 -22.56 24.35 15.20
CA THR A 20 -23.61 25.06 14.48
C THR A 20 -24.97 24.40 14.68
N PHE A 21 -25.93 25.13 15.21
CA PHE A 21 -27.30 24.69 15.32
C PHE A 21 -28.07 25.12 14.06
N LYS A 22 -28.80 24.16 13.47
CA LYS A 22 -29.70 24.41 12.34
C LYS A 22 -31.13 24.43 12.79
N ARG A 23 -31.95 25.28 12.16
CA ARG A 23 -33.39 25.25 12.33
C ARG A 23 -33.96 24.05 11.55
N VAL A 24 -35.13 23.57 11.99
CA VAL A 24 -35.76 22.40 11.34
C VAL A 24 -36.01 22.64 9.86
N ILE A 25 -36.41 23.87 9.46
CA ILE A 25 -36.67 24.22 8.06
C ILE A 25 -35.40 24.10 7.19
N ASP A 26 -34.23 24.43 7.74
CA ASP A 26 -32.96 24.50 7.01
C ASP A 26 -32.28 23.12 6.84
N LEU A 27 -32.83 22.06 7.45
CA LEU A 27 -32.27 20.70 7.35
C LEU A 27 -32.36 20.18 5.92
N GLN A 28 -31.23 19.62 5.44
CA GLN A 28 -31.18 18.95 4.14
C GLN A 28 -31.15 17.42 4.35
N PRO A 29 -31.86 16.64 3.53
CA PRO A 29 -31.79 15.16 3.60
C PRO A 29 -30.36 14.65 3.40
N GLY A 30 -29.89 13.78 4.31
CA GLY A 30 -28.57 13.15 4.24
C GLY A 30 -27.48 13.87 5.00
N GLU A 31 -27.67 15.08 5.52
CA GLU A 31 -26.68 15.82 6.32
C GLU A 31 -26.75 15.48 7.82
N ASN A 32 -25.60 15.56 8.49
CA ASN A 32 -25.55 15.53 9.96
C ASN A 32 -25.73 16.96 10.49
N ALA A 33 -26.66 17.15 11.40
CA ALA A 33 -26.95 18.46 11.96
C ALA A 33 -27.32 18.43 13.45
N CYS A 34 -26.96 19.49 14.17
CA CYS A 34 -27.47 19.78 15.50
C CYS A 34 -28.78 20.61 15.37
N VAL A 35 -29.82 20.13 16.01
CA VAL A 35 -31.12 20.82 16.07
C VAL A 35 -31.51 21.05 17.51
N ARG A 36 -31.82 22.28 17.86
CA ARG A 36 -32.41 22.64 19.15
C ARG A 36 -33.91 22.65 18.98
N ALA A 37 -34.61 21.74 19.67
CA ALA A 37 -36.07 21.63 19.53
C ALA A 37 -36.76 21.19 20.83
N MET A 38 -37.97 21.66 21.03
CA MET A 38 -38.82 21.29 22.16
C MET A 38 -39.63 20.03 21.85
N VAL A 39 -39.74 19.12 22.78
CA VAL A 39 -40.56 17.91 22.66
C VAL A 39 -42.05 18.31 22.71
N ALA A 40 -42.74 18.19 21.59
CA ALA A 40 -44.13 18.67 21.43
C ALA A 40 -45.18 17.72 22.03
N ALA A 41 -44.91 16.41 22.06
CA ALA A 41 -45.83 15.41 22.55
C ALA A 41 -45.08 14.33 23.36
N GLU A 42 -45.78 13.63 24.27
CA GLU A 42 -45.21 12.50 25.01
C GLU A 42 -44.63 11.44 24.08
N PRO A 43 -43.40 10.98 24.34
CA PRO A 43 -42.79 9.90 23.55
C PRO A 43 -43.62 8.62 23.61
N THR A 44 -43.89 8.04 22.45
CA THR A 44 -44.67 6.80 22.30
C THR A 44 -43.78 5.59 22.08
N LEU A 45 -44.05 4.49 22.82
CA LEU A 45 -43.36 3.22 22.64
C LEU A 45 -44.22 2.27 21.80
N SER A 46 -43.67 1.75 20.72
CA SER A 46 -44.29 0.75 19.84
C SER A 46 -43.40 -0.49 19.72
N ARG A 47 -43.98 -1.67 19.99
CA ARG A 47 -43.33 -2.96 19.75
C ARG A 47 -43.72 -3.45 18.35
N ILE A 48 -42.76 -3.56 17.47
CA ILE A 48 -42.98 -4.00 16.07
C ILE A 48 -42.89 -5.51 15.93
N ARG A 49 -41.87 -6.09 16.55
CA ARG A 49 -41.64 -7.56 16.62
C ARG A 49 -40.71 -7.89 17.78
N LYS A 50 -40.54 -9.19 18.10
CA LYS A 50 -39.58 -9.64 19.13
C LYS A 50 -38.17 -9.10 18.82
N GLY A 51 -37.61 -8.33 19.75
CA GLY A 51 -36.28 -7.69 19.59
C GLY A 51 -36.26 -6.35 18.84
N LEU A 52 -37.41 -5.79 18.43
CA LEU A 52 -37.48 -4.48 17.82
C LEU A 52 -38.56 -3.61 18.48
N GLU A 53 -38.13 -2.65 19.27
CA GLU A 53 -38.95 -1.65 19.95
C GLU A 53 -38.59 -0.25 19.45
N LEU A 54 -39.59 0.58 19.18
CA LEU A 54 -39.42 1.93 18.68
C LEU A 54 -39.97 2.91 19.68
N VAL A 55 -39.16 3.93 20.03
CA VAL A 55 -39.65 5.14 20.70
C VAL A 55 -39.76 6.25 19.68
N LYS A 56 -40.96 6.78 19.48
CA LYS A 56 -41.22 7.86 18.53
C LYS A 56 -41.60 9.11 19.31
N LEU A 57 -41.08 10.25 18.90
CA LEU A 57 -41.44 11.54 19.41
C LEU A 57 -41.47 12.60 18.29
N ARG A 58 -42.15 13.67 18.50
CA ARG A 58 -42.12 14.86 17.66
C ARG A 58 -41.51 16.01 18.45
N ALA A 59 -40.44 16.58 17.92
CA ALA A 59 -39.83 17.80 18.42
C ALA A 59 -40.16 18.97 17.46
N VAL A 60 -40.25 20.18 18.00
CA VAL A 60 -40.59 21.39 17.22
C VAL A 60 -39.65 22.53 17.59
N ASP A 61 -39.34 23.35 16.61
CA ASP A 61 -38.77 24.67 16.79
C ASP A 61 -39.71 25.72 16.21
N GLU A 62 -39.26 26.97 16.12
CA GLU A 62 -40.04 28.10 15.57
C GLU A 62 -40.38 27.92 14.07
N THR A 63 -39.70 27.01 13.38
CA THR A 63 -39.70 26.88 11.92
C THR A 63 -40.36 25.59 11.40
N GLY A 64 -40.52 24.59 12.27
CA GLY A 64 -41.09 23.33 11.82
C GLY A 64 -41.09 22.21 12.85
N ALA A 65 -41.42 21.01 12.36
CA ALA A 65 -41.48 19.80 13.16
C ALA A 65 -40.47 18.76 12.66
N LEU A 66 -39.80 18.09 13.60
CA LEU A 66 -38.85 17.01 13.39
C LEU A 66 -39.40 15.73 14.03
N ASP A 67 -39.67 14.72 13.22
CA ASP A 67 -40.07 13.39 13.70
C ASP A 67 -38.84 12.57 14.06
N ILE A 68 -38.71 12.12 15.29
CA ILE A 68 -37.53 11.37 15.80
C ILE A 68 -37.93 9.94 16.16
N THR A 69 -37.10 8.98 15.76
CA THR A 69 -37.31 7.57 16.06
C THR A 69 -36.06 6.98 16.69
N PHE A 70 -36.21 6.38 17.87
CA PHE A 70 -35.15 5.60 18.53
C PHE A 70 -35.45 4.12 18.42
N PHE A 71 -34.44 3.33 17.99
CA PHE A 71 -34.53 1.87 17.87
C PHE A 71 -33.92 1.23 19.12
N ASN A 72 -34.68 0.35 19.79
CA ASN A 72 -34.25 -0.43 20.97
C ASN A 72 -33.71 0.44 22.14
N GLN A 73 -34.15 1.72 22.24
CA GLN A 73 -33.78 2.64 23.31
C GLN A 73 -35.04 2.99 24.15
N THR A 74 -35.65 2.02 24.79
CA THR A 74 -36.92 2.19 25.53
C THR A 74 -36.84 3.22 26.67
N TYR A 75 -35.64 3.36 27.27
CA TYR A 75 -35.37 4.34 28.31
C TYR A 75 -35.64 5.80 27.87
N ARG A 76 -35.52 6.08 26.57
CA ARG A 76 -35.77 7.41 26.00
C ARG A 76 -37.21 7.90 26.22
N LYS A 77 -38.15 6.98 26.41
CA LYS A 77 -39.53 7.32 26.76
C LYS A 77 -39.63 8.07 28.09
N TYR A 78 -38.73 7.76 29.03
CA TYR A 78 -38.75 8.34 30.38
C TYR A 78 -37.77 9.52 30.51
N ASP A 79 -36.72 9.57 29.70
CA ASP A 79 -35.70 10.61 29.71
C ASP A 79 -36.17 11.92 29.05
N LEU A 80 -37.04 11.79 28.04
CA LEU A 80 -37.49 12.93 27.23
C LEU A 80 -38.89 13.36 27.66
N ARG A 81 -39.03 14.60 28.10
CA ARG A 81 -40.29 15.13 28.64
C ARG A 81 -40.89 16.13 27.71
N ARG A 82 -42.23 16.08 27.55
CA ARG A 82 -42.99 17.06 26.83
C ARG A 82 -42.78 18.47 27.41
N GLY A 83 -42.59 19.46 26.56
CA GLY A 83 -42.38 20.87 26.91
C GLY A 83 -40.92 21.21 27.25
N GLU A 84 -40.03 20.24 27.42
CA GLU A 84 -38.60 20.49 27.61
C GLU A 84 -37.87 20.60 26.27
N THR A 85 -36.84 21.47 26.22
CA THR A 85 -35.97 21.66 25.04
C THR A 85 -34.75 20.80 25.14
N TYR A 86 -34.46 20.11 24.05
CA TYR A 86 -33.27 19.26 23.90
C TYR A 86 -32.52 19.62 22.63
N ILE A 87 -31.26 19.25 22.60
CA ILE A 87 -30.43 19.30 21.41
C ILE A 87 -30.35 17.89 20.84
N PHE A 88 -30.72 17.76 19.58
CA PHE A 88 -30.66 16.51 18.82
C PHE A 88 -29.58 16.61 17.77
N PHE A 89 -28.60 15.69 17.78
CA PHE A 89 -27.58 15.58 16.75
C PHE A 89 -27.73 14.26 16.04
N GLY A 90 -27.90 14.31 14.74
CA GLY A 90 -28.02 13.11 13.91
C GLY A 90 -28.15 13.43 12.43
N ARG A 91 -28.27 12.38 11.65
CA ARG A 91 -28.48 12.50 10.21
C ARG A 91 -29.94 12.88 9.94
N ALA A 92 -30.12 13.99 9.25
CA ALA A 92 -31.43 14.40 8.79
C ALA A 92 -31.86 13.52 7.60
N GLU A 93 -33.07 12.99 7.69
CA GLU A 93 -33.69 12.12 6.68
C GLU A 93 -35.09 12.64 6.31
N GLY A 94 -35.74 11.94 5.37
CA GLY A 94 -37.07 12.26 4.91
C GLY A 94 -37.09 13.20 3.71
N SER A 95 -38.14 14.03 3.60
CA SER A 95 -38.33 14.96 2.50
C SER A 95 -38.21 16.42 2.96
N LEU A 96 -38.25 17.35 2.03
CA LEU A 96 -38.28 18.80 2.37
C LEU A 96 -39.47 19.18 3.24
N LEU A 97 -40.60 18.47 3.13
CA LEU A 97 -41.81 18.72 3.89
C LEU A 97 -41.91 17.95 5.21
N ARG A 98 -41.24 16.80 5.30
CA ARG A 98 -41.24 15.95 6.50
C ARG A 98 -39.83 15.56 6.86
N LYS A 99 -39.30 16.23 7.87
CA LYS A 99 -37.96 15.99 8.41
C LYS A 99 -38.00 14.88 9.44
N THR A 100 -37.06 13.96 9.36
CA THR A 100 -36.94 12.85 10.31
C THR A 100 -35.50 12.67 10.77
N MET A 101 -35.28 12.10 11.95
CA MET A 101 -33.97 11.64 12.42
C MET A 101 -34.12 10.28 13.09
N ALA A 102 -33.18 9.39 12.82
CA ALA A 102 -33.08 8.06 13.42
C ALA A 102 -31.94 8.02 14.43
N ASN A 103 -32.21 7.55 15.65
CA ASN A 103 -31.23 7.42 16.74
C ASN A 103 -30.32 8.64 16.95
N PRO A 104 -30.82 9.89 17.00
CA PRO A 104 -29.97 11.04 17.28
C PRO A 104 -29.32 10.94 18.66
N VAL A 105 -28.12 11.50 18.79
CA VAL A 105 -27.56 11.84 20.11
C VAL A 105 -28.41 12.95 20.71
N VAL A 106 -28.80 12.78 21.98
CA VAL A 106 -29.67 13.77 22.68
C VAL A 106 -28.95 14.31 23.88
N GLU A 107 -28.99 15.62 24.04
CA GLU A 107 -28.44 16.33 25.19
C GLU A 107 -29.44 17.36 25.67
N ARG A 108 -29.52 17.56 26.99
CA ARG A 108 -30.31 18.66 27.56
C ARG A 108 -29.65 19.99 27.24
N GLU A 109 -30.42 21.00 27.03
CA GLU A 109 -29.93 22.36 26.87
C GLU A 109 -29.07 22.76 28.07
N GLY A 110 -27.83 23.26 27.80
CA GLY A 110 -26.84 23.60 28.83
C GLY A 110 -25.96 22.43 29.29
N GLY A 111 -26.15 21.20 28.80
CA GLY A 111 -25.33 20.02 29.15
C GLY A 111 -23.88 20.09 28.65
N GLY A 112 -23.68 20.68 27.48
CA GLY A 112 -22.36 21.05 26.91
C GLY A 112 -21.31 19.93 26.74
N THR A 113 -21.69 18.64 26.85
CA THR A 113 -20.74 17.52 26.75
C THR A 113 -20.52 17.07 25.31
N PHE A 114 -21.57 17.03 24.49
CA PHE A 114 -21.56 16.48 23.14
C PHE A 114 -22.02 17.45 22.05
N THR A 115 -22.46 18.65 22.44
CA THR A 115 -22.99 19.64 21.52
C THR A 115 -22.35 21.02 21.77
N GLY A 116 -22.38 21.91 20.77
CA GLY A 116 -21.76 23.23 20.86
C GLY A 116 -20.21 23.20 20.74
N ARG A 117 -19.61 22.09 20.34
CA ARG A 117 -18.17 21.93 20.19
C ARG A 117 -17.81 20.97 19.06
N ILE A 118 -16.53 20.89 18.73
CA ILE A 118 -15.99 19.82 17.90
C ILE A 118 -15.80 18.59 18.79
N VAL A 119 -16.45 17.47 18.42
CA VAL A 119 -16.46 16.22 19.20
C VAL A 119 -15.50 15.20 18.58
N PRO A 120 -14.55 14.68 19.36
CA PRO A 120 -13.64 13.63 18.88
C PRO A 120 -14.37 12.29 18.72
N ILE A 121 -14.06 11.55 17.66
CA ILE A 121 -14.55 10.20 17.39
C ILE A 121 -13.40 9.23 17.53
N TYR A 122 -13.43 8.42 18.58
CA TYR A 122 -12.39 7.41 18.83
C TYR A 122 -12.72 6.06 18.18
N PRO A 123 -11.71 5.27 17.80
CA PRO A 123 -11.90 3.86 17.50
C PRO A 123 -12.41 3.15 18.77
N LEU A 124 -13.50 2.39 18.67
CA LEU A 124 -14.09 1.69 19.82
C LEU A 124 -13.86 0.18 19.74
N THR A 125 -13.78 -0.45 20.91
CA THR A 125 -13.80 -1.90 21.08
C THR A 125 -15.08 -2.32 21.79
N ALA A 126 -15.47 -3.60 21.68
CA ALA A 126 -16.67 -4.11 22.33
C ALA A 126 -16.64 -3.82 23.85
N GLY A 127 -17.75 -3.29 24.36
CA GLY A 127 -17.92 -2.97 25.78
C GLY A 127 -17.47 -1.56 26.21
N VAL A 128 -16.82 -0.77 25.34
CA VAL A 128 -16.40 0.60 25.65
C VAL A 128 -17.22 1.60 24.81
N SER A 129 -17.90 2.53 25.48
CA SER A 129 -18.65 3.60 24.78
C SER A 129 -17.79 4.83 24.55
N GLN A 130 -18.16 5.61 23.52
CA GLN A 130 -17.53 6.90 23.18
C GLN A 130 -17.50 7.84 24.41
N THR A 131 -18.60 7.90 25.16
CA THR A 131 -18.72 8.74 26.35
C THR A 131 -17.75 8.36 27.46
N ILE A 132 -17.60 7.06 27.71
CA ILE A 132 -16.66 6.57 28.73
C ILE A 132 -15.24 6.95 28.33
N LEU A 133 -14.86 6.71 27.09
CA LEU A 133 -13.51 6.99 26.60
C LEU A 133 -13.20 8.49 26.63
N MET A 134 -14.14 9.34 26.18
CA MET A 134 -13.98 10.81 26.25
C MET A 134 -13.78 11.29 27.69
N ARG A 135 -14.58 10.80 28.64
CA ARG A 135 -14.45 11.17 30.07
C ARG A 135 -13.12 10.70 30.64
N SER A 136 -12.72 9.47 30.33
CA SER A 136 -11.44 8.93 30.81
C SER A 136 -10.26 9.74 30.25
N VAL A 137 -10.28 10.10 28.98
CA VAL A 137 -9.23 10.94 28.36
C VAL A 137 -9.21 12.33 29.02
N ALA A 138 -10.37 12.96 29.23
CA ALA A 138 -10.43 14.27 29.90
C ALA A 138 -9.86 14.23 31.31
N GLN A 139 -10.21 13.19 32.10
CA GLN A 139 -9.64 12.98 33.43
C GLN A 139 -8.13 12.71 33.39
N GLY A 140 -7.70 11.91 32.40
CA GLY A 140 -6.29 11.60 32.18
C GLY A 140 -5.47 12.85 31.86
N LEU A 141 -5.94 13.69 30.96
CA LEU A 141 -5.28 14.97 30.62
C LEU A 141 -5.20 15.91 31.83
N ALA A 142 -6.31 16.03 32.58
CA ALA A 142 -6.31 16.86 33.80
C ALA A 142 -5.31 16.36 34.84
N ALA A 143 -5.15 15.03 35.00
CA ALA A 143 -4.22 14.43 35.96
C ALA A 143 -2.73 14.62 35.60
N CYS A 144 -2.40 14.74 34.31
CA CYS A 144 -1.00 14.88 33.86
C CYS A 144 -0.64 16.26 33.30
N ARG A 145 -1.53 17.24 33.38
CA ARG A 145 -1.35 18.57 32.77
C ARG A 145 -0.02 19.21 33.09
N ASP A 146 0.37 19.18 34.36
CA ASP A 146 1.60 19.82 34.87
C ASP A 146 2.84 18.89 34.81
N GLN A 147 2.66 17.65 34.37
CA GLN A 147 3.71 16.62 34.33
C GLN A 147 4.12 16.27 32.89
N LEU A 148 3.51 16.90 31.88
CA LEU A 148 3.84 16.66 30.48
C LEU A 148 5.12 17.42 30.11
N GLU A 149 6.26 16.73 30.19
CA GLU A 149 7.52 17.23 29.67
C GLU A 149 7.49 17.21 28.13
N ASP A 150 7.92 18.31 27.51
CA ASP A 150 8.00 18.39 26.06
C ASP A 150 9.20 17.58 25.54
N PRO A 151 9.02 16.52 24.75
CA PRO A 151 10.13 15.72 24.24
C PRO A 151 10.97 16.44 23.17
N LEU A 152 10.43 17.53 22.58
CA LEU A 152 11.21 18.32 21.62
C LEU A 152 12.06 19.37 22.35
N PRO A 153 13.33 19.52 21.98
CA PRO A 153 14.15 20.64 22.45
C PRO A 153 13.45 21.98 22.13
N GLU A 154 13.50 22.92 23.05
CA GLU A 154 12.85 24.22 22.91
C GLU A 154 13.28 24.97 21.64
N GLU A 155 14.57 24.90 21.29
CA GLU A 155 15.12 25.49 20.08
C GLU A 155 14.44 24.92 18.82
N VAL A 156 14.24 23.61 18.76
CA VAL A 156 13.54 22.93 17.65
C VAL A 156 12.08 23.36 17.60
N ARG A 157 11.44 23.41 18.76
CA ARG A 157 10.03 23.79 18.87
C ARG A 157 9.80 25.23 18.37
N LEU A 158 10.63 26.17 18.80
CA LEU A 158 10.52 27.58 18.42
C LEU A 158 10.88 27.82 16.95
N SER A 159 11.96 27.21 16.45
CA SER A 159 12.39 27.37 15.04
C SER A 159 11.37 26.85 14.03
N HIS A 160 10.53 25.89 14.42
CA HIS A 160 9.46 25.33 13.57
C HIS A 160 8.06 25.85 13.92
N GLU A 161 7.95 26.85 14.81
CA GLU A 161 6.67 27.45 15.25
C GLU A 161 5.67 26.41 15.76
N LEU A 162 6.14 25.48 16.61
CA LEU A 162 5.32 24.41 17.17
C LEU A 162 4.82 24.77 18.56
N CYS A 163 3.57 24.43 18.85
CA CYS A 163 3.00 24.60 20.19
C CYS A 163 3.61 23.61 21.20
N HIS A 164 3.44 23.89 22.48
CA HIS A 164 3.85 22.99 23.57
C HIS A 164 3.04 21.68 23.54
N VAL A 165 3.64 20.58 23.95
CA VAL A 165 3.04 19.25 23.93
C VAL A 165 1.71 19.18 24.71
N GLY A 166 1.63 19.83 25.87
CA GLY A 166 0.40 19.88 26.67
C GLY A 166 -0.76 20.51 25.91
N TYR A 167 -0.54 21.65 25.22
CA TYR A 167 -1.52 22.26 24.36
C TYR A 167 -1.93 21.34 23.20
N ALA A 168 -0.96 20.67 22.59
CA ALA A 168 -1.23 19.73 21.50
C ALA A 168 -2.14 18.58 21.95
N TYR A 169 -1.87 17.97 23.11
CA TYR A 169 -2.72 16.91 23.66
C TYR A 169 -4.12 17.40 24.03
N GLU A 170 -4.26 18.62 24.59
CA GLU A 170 -5.59 19.20 24.86
C GLU A 170 -6.38 19.40 23.56
N GLN A 171 -5.77 20.05 22.57
CA GLN A 171 -6.48 20.43 21.35
C GLN A 171 -6.68 19.26 20.36
N ILE A 172 -5.87 18.21 20.40
CA ILE A 172 -6.14 17.02 19.59
C ILE A 172 -7.32 16.20 20.11
N HIS A 173 -7.59 16.23 21.44
CA HIS A 173 -8.72 15.53 22.04
C HIS A 173 -9.96 16.39 22.14
N PHE A 174 -9.81 17.65 22.50
CA PHE A 174 -10.92 18.58 22.74
C PHE A 174 -10.64 19.94 22.08
N PRO A 175 -10.64 19.98 20.73
CA PRO A 175 -10.30 21.20 20.01
C PRO A 175 -11.30 22.33 20.28
N ALA A 176 -10.79 23.51 20.55
CA ALA A 176 -11.59 24.73 20.67
C ALA A 176 -12.12 25.17 19.30
N GLY A 177 -11.34 24.94 18.22
CA GLY A 177 -11.69 25.25 16.85
C GLY A 177 -10.89 24.41 15.85
N GLU A 178 -11.10 24.67 14.57
CA GLU A 178 -10.37 23.97 13.50
C GLU A 178 -8.92 24.40 13.42
N GLU A 179 -8.61 25.67 13.72
CA GLU A 179 -7.24 26.20 13.73
C GLU A 179 -6.43 25.57 14.86
N GLU A 180 -6.98 25.49 16.07
CA GLU A 180 -6.33 24.87 17.22
C GLU A 180 -6.08 23.37 16.99
N LEU A 181 -7.05 22.68 16.37
CA LEU A 181 -6.88 21.30 15.95
C LEU A 181 -5.77 21.14 14.92
N ALA A 182 -5.68 22.04 13.95
CA ALA A 182 -4.62 22.01 12.93
C ALA A 182 -3.24 22.26 13.56
N VAL A 183 -3.12 23.22 14.50
CA VAL A 183 -1.90 23.50 15.24
C VAL A 183 -1.46 22.28 16.07
N ALA A 184 -2.38 21.66 16.79
CA ALA A 184 -2.11 20.46 17.58
C ALA A 184 -1.66 19.29 16.72
N ARG A 185 -2.35 19.05 15.61
CA ARG A 185 -2.02 17.99 14.65
C ARG A 185 -0.65 18.20 14.04
N ARG A 186 -0.33 19.43 13.58
CA ARG A 186 1.00 19.77 13.06
C ARG A 186 2.10 19.45 14.06
N ARG A 187 1.90 19.80 15.35
CA ARG A 187 2.86 19.54 16.43
C ARG A 187 3.09 18.03 16.63
N LEU A 188 2.05 17.25 16.75
CA LEU A 188 2.16 15.81 17.02
C LEU A 188 2.74 15.04 15.82
N VAL A 189 2.30 15.36 14.61
CA VAL A 189 2.88 14.79 13.37
C VAL A 189 4.37 15.13 13.26
N PHE A 190 4.75 16.38 13.53
CA PHE A 190 6.17 16.77 13.51
C PHE A 190 6.99 15.96 14.52
N GLU A 191 6.50 15.84 15.76
CA GLU A 191 7.19 15.08 16.80
C GLU A 191 7.42 13.64 16.40
N GLU A 192 6.37 12.98 15.93
CA GLU A 192 6.43 11.57 15.52
C GLU A 192 7.44 11.35 14.38
N LEU A 193 7.39 12.20 13.35
CA LEU A 193 8.34 12.15 12.23
C LEU A 193 9.77 12.53 12.64
N PHE A 194 9.92 13.48 13.56
CA PHE A 194 11.22 13.92 14.07
C PHE A 194 11.91 12.80 14.89
N LEU A 195 11.16 12.16 15.78
CA LEU A 195 11.66 11.02 16.55
C LEU A 195 12.04 9.84 15.67
N LEU A 196 11.21 9.57 14.65
CA LEU A 196 11.53 8.57 13.64
C LEU A 196 12.82 8.94 12.89
N ALA A 197 12.95 10.17 12.43
CA ALA A 197 14.14 10.63 11.70
C ALA A 197 15.42 10.55 12.56
N ILE A 198 15.34 10.88 13.85
CA ILE A 198 16.46 10.69 14.79
C ILE A 198 16.81 9.21 14.94
N GLY A 199 15.81 8.34 15.11
CA GLY A 199 16.02 6.89 15.20
C GLY A 199 16.74 6.36 13.97
N LEU A 200 16.28 6.74 12.78
CA LEU A 200 16.89 6.35 11.50
C LEU A 200 18.32 6.91 11.35
N LYS A 201 18.54 8.18 11.73
CA LYS A 201 19.88 8.78 11.71
C LYS A 201 20.84 8.06 12.65
N LYS A 202 20.37 7.63 13.82
CA LYS A 202 21.17 6.84 14.78
C LYS A 202 21.53 5.46 14.22
N LEU A 203 20.60 4.80 13.52
CA LEU A 203 20.87 3.52 12.84
C LEU A 203 21.90 3.70 11.72
N ARG A 204 21.76 4.74 10.88
CA ARG A 204 22.74 5.08 9.83
C ARG A 204 24.12 5.32 10.42
N ARG A 205 24.22 6.11 11.47
CA ARG A 205 25.51 6.41 12.11
C ARG A 205 26.20 5.14 12.62
N ARG A 206 25.45 4.21 13.23
CA ARG A 206 25.99 2.90 13.63
C ARG A 206 26.49 2.09 12.44
N ARG A 207 25.81 2.14 11.30
CA ARG A 207 26.27 1.51 10.07
C ARG A 207 27.53 2.16 9.54
N ASP A 208 27.60 3.49 9.55
CA ASP A 208 28.75 4.25 9.05
C ASP A 208 30.02 4.04 9.89
N GLU A 209 29.89 3.56 11.13
CA GLU A 209 30.99 3.12 12.00
C GLU A 209 31.53 1.73 11.60
N LEU A 210 30.78 0.96 10.79
CA LEU A 210 31.26 -0.32 10.25
C LEU A 210 32.23 -0.08 9.09
N SER A 211 33.32 -0.81 9.09
CA SER A 211 34.30 -0.80 7.98
C SER A 211 34.29 -2.14 7.23
N CYS A 212 34.53 -2.10 5.94
CA CYS A 212 34.82 -3.24 5.08
C CYS A 212 35.99 -2.88 4.16
N ALA A 213 36.56 -3.86 3.48
CA ALA A 213 37.59 -3.60 2.49
C ALA A 213 36.97 -2.82 1.29
N PRO A 214 37.54 -1.67 0.89
CA PRO A 214 37.09 -0.98 -0.31
C PRO A 214 37.39 -1.83 -1.55
N TRP A 215 36.45 -1.88 -2.49
CA TRP A 215 36.65 -2.56 -3.75
C TRP A 215 37.39 -1.66 -4.72
N ALA A 216 38.55 -2.14 -5.20
CA ALA A 216 39.43 -1.38 -6.07
C ALA A 216 38.93 -1.36 -7.52
N ASP A 217 38.47 -2.51 -7.99
CA ASP A 217 38.04 -2.68 -9.38
C ASP A 217 36.54 -2.41 -9.53
N THR A 218 36.24 -1.18 -9.90
CA THR A 218 34.87 -0.69 -10.16
C THR A 218 34.77 0.03 -11.51
N ASP A 219 35.78 -0.13 -12.38
CA ASP A 219 35.69 0.33 -13.76
C ASP A 219 34.83 -0.66 -14.56
N LEU A 220 33.73 -0.18 -15.10
CA LEU A 220 32.73 -0.96 -15.81
C LEU A 220 32.80 -0.77 -17.35
N GLY A 221 33.95 -0.34 -17.87
CA GLY A 221 34.14 -0.13 -19.32
C GLY A 221 33.79 -1.37 -20.14
N ASP A 222 34.35 -2.53 -19.77
CA ASP A 222 34.10 -3.80 -20.44
C ASP A 222 32.66 -4.29 -20.26
N PHE A 223 32.05 -4.06 -19.10
CA PHE A 223 30.63 -4.34 -18.88
C PHE A 223 29.74 -3.51 -19.84
N TYR A 224 30.00 -2.21 -19.97
CA TYR A 224 29.24 -1.36 -20.91
C TYR A 224 29.44 -1.81 -22.35
N ALA A 225 30.64 -2.19 -22.75
CA ALA A 225 30.93 -2.68 -24.08
C ALA A 225 30.25 -4.02 -24.40
N ALA A 226 30.03 -4.86 -23.38
CA ALA A 226 29.34 -6.14 -23.52
C ALA A 226 27.81 -6.04 -23.63
N LEU A 227 27.22 -4.89 -23.31
CA LEU A 227 25.77 -4.71 -23.42
C LEU A 227 25.32 -4.57 -24.89
N PRO A 228 24.20 -5.18 -25.29
CA PRO A 228 23.64 -5.05 -26.65
C PRO A 228 22.85 -3.74 -26.85
N PHE A 229 22.82 -2.84 -25.88
CA PHE A 229 22.07 -1.58 -25.86
C PHE A 229 22.76 -0.55 -24.96
N ASP A 230 22.45 0.71 -25.17
CA ASP A 230 22.90 1.79 -24.30
C ASP A 230 22.04 1.91 -23.03
N LEU A 231 22.72 2.13 -21.91
CA LEU A 231 22.05 2.44 -20.64
C LEU A 231 21.55 3.88 -20.65
N THR A 232 20.39 4.11 -20.00
CA THR A 232 19.86 5.45 -19.77
C THR A 232 20.75 6.26 -18.82
N GLY A 233 20.60 7.59 -18.84
CA GLY A 233 21.30 8.47 -17.93
C GLY A 233 21.04 8.13 -16.47
N ALA A 234 19.78 7.79 -16.13
CA ALA A 234 19.39 7.38 -14.78
C ALA A 234 20.03 6.06 -14.34
N GLN A 235 20.14 5.08 -15.22
CA GLN A 235 20.83 3.81 -14.95
C GLN A 235 22.34 4.02 -14.71
N ARG A 236 23.00 4.82 -15.58
CA ARG A 236 24.43 5.16 -15.42
C ARG A 236 24.68 5.90 -14.09
N ARG A 237 23.81 6.83 -13.72
CA ARG A 237 23.87 7.55 -12.44
C ARG A 237 23.76 6.59 -11.26
N ALA A 238 22.76 5.69 -11.26
CA ALA A 238 22.58 4.70 -10.20
C ALA A 238 23.79 3.74 -10.08
N ILE A 239 24.35 3.30 -11.19
CA ILE A 239 25.59 2.47 -11.21
C ILE A 239 26.77 3.26 -10.64
N GLY A 240 26.92 4.53 -10.98
CA GLY A 240 27.97 5.40 -10.44
C GLY A 240 27.87 5.59 -8.92
N GLU A 241 26.65 5.73 -8.39
CA GLU A 241 26.39 5.80 -6.95
C GLU A 241 26.76 4.49 -6.24
N ILE A 242 26.41 3.34 -6.82
CA ILE A 242 26.78 2.01 -6.32
C ILE A 242 28.31 1.85 -6.31
N ALA A 243 28.98 2.20 -7.41
CA ALA A 243 30.43 2.12 -7.51
C ALA A 243 31.14 3.01 -6.49
N ALA A 244 30.59 4.18 -6.20
CA ALA A 244 31.09 5.07 -5.13
C ALA A 244 30.95 4.45 -3.75
N ASP A 245 29.81 3.81 -3.46
CA ASP A 245 29.61 3.09 -2.20
C ASP A 245 30.59 1.93 -2.03
N LEU A 246 30.77 1.11 -3.08
CA LEU A 246 31.68 -0.04 -3.05
C LEU A 246 33.14 0.37 -2.79
N ARG A 247 33.56 1.55 -3.25
CA ARG A 247 34.88 2.14 -2.98
C ARG A 247 35.03 2.81 -1.62
N SER A 248 33.91 3.07 -0.94
CA SER A 248 33.93 3.91 0.28
C SER A 248 34.58 3.26 1.50
N GLY A 249 34.85 1.95 1.48
CA GLY A 249 35.31 1.18 2.64
C GLY A 249 34.23 1.00 3.72
N ARG A 250 32.97 1.18 3.37
CA ARG A 250 31.79 0.96 4.23
C ARG A 250 30.82 -0.01 3.56
N PRO A 251 30.13 -0.86 4.32
CA PRO A 251 29.12 -1.73 3.75
C PRO A 251 28.02 -0.91 3.07
N MET A 252 27.84 -1.08 1.77
CA MET A 252 26.74 -0.48 1.02
C MET A 252 25.41 -1.04 1.53
N ASN A 253 24.41 -0.19 1.70
CA ASN A 253 23.04 -0.58 1.99
C ASN A 253 22.12 0.33 1.16
N ARG A 254 21.83 -0.08 -0.08
CA ARG A 254 21.21 0.80 -1.09
C ARG A 254 19.94 0.20 -1.68
N LEU A 255 18.93 1.05 -1.82
CA LEU A 255 17.69 0.77 -2.55
C LEU A 255 17.77 1.38 -3.96
N VAL A 256 17.66 0.54 -4.98
CA VAL A 256 17.42 0.97 -6.36
C VAL A 256 15.93 0.93 -6.64
N GLN A 257 15.35 2.10 -6.79
CA GLN A 257 13.93 2.28 -7.06
C GLN A 257 13.72 2.73 -8.49
N GLY A 258 12.77 2.11 -9.18
CA GLY A 258 12.43 2.48 -10.54
C GLY A 258 11.15 1.79 -10.99
N ASP A 259 10.50 2.34 -11.98
CA ASP A 259 9.28 1.78 -12.53
C ASP A 259 9.46 0.35 -13.06
N VAL A 260 8.37 -0.35 -13.28
CA VAL A 260 8.39 -1.67 -13.92
C VAL A 260 9.03 -1.54 -15.31
N GLY A 261 10.08 -2.34 -15.55
CA GLY A 261 10.83 -2.31 -16.80
C GLY A 261 11.78 -1.11 -16.98
N SER A 262 12.14 -0.39 -15.92
CA SER A 262 13.18 0.65 -15.95
C SER A 262 14.62 0.10 -16.08
N GLY A 263 14.79 -1.23 -16.11
CA GLY A 263 16.09 -1.89 -16.26
C GLY A 263 16.92 -2.00 -14.98
N LYS A 264 16.28 -2.07 -13.80
CA LYS A 264 16.95 -2.30 -12.50
C LYS A 264 17.88 -3.52 -12.51
N THR A 265 17.51 -4.56 -13.24
CA THR A 265 18.31 -5.80 -13.37
C THR A 265 19.70 -5.52 -13.94
N MET A 266 19.83 -4.57 -14.88
CA MET A 266 21.16 -4.20 -15.44
C MET A 266 22.01 -3.42 -14.42
N VAL A 267 21.38 -2.63 -13.57
CA VAL A 267 22.08 -1.95 -12.47
C VAL A 267 22.58 -2.98 -11.44
N ALA A 268 21.76 -4.00 -11.13
CA ALA A 268 22.18 -5.10 -10.28
C ALA A 268 23.30 -5.94 -10.92
N ALA A 269 23.23 -6.19 -12.24
CA ALA A 269 24.28 -6.89 -12.97
C ALA A 269 25.64 -6.17 -12.87
N ALA A 270 25.65 -4.83 -13.01
CA ALA A 270 26.86 -4.04 -12.82
C ALA A 270 27.48 -4.22 -11.42
N ALA A 271 26.64 -4.24 -10.38
CA ALA A 271 27.12 -4.49 -9.02
C ALA A 271 27.67 -5.91 -8.83
N LEU A 272 27.02 -6.93 -9.43
CA LEU A 272 27.50 -8.32 -9.40
C LEU A 272 28.83 -8.48 -10.14
N VAL A 273 29.02 -7.78 -11.26
CA VAL A 273 30.28 -7.73 -11.99
C VAL A 273 31.39 -7.13 -11.12
N CYS A 274 31.12 -6.01 -10.44
CA CYS A 274 32.08 -5.44 -9.49
C CYS A 274 32.45 -6.44 -8.38
N ALA A 275 31.49 -7.20 -7.85
CA ALA A 275 31.77 -8.22 -6.83
C ALA A 275 32.74 -9.30 -7.36
N ALA A 276 32.44 -9.85 -8.53
CA ALA A 276 33.25 -10.90 -9.13
C ALA A 276 34.70 -10.42 -9.44
N TRP A 277 34.86 -9.24 -10.04
CA TRP A 277 36.17 -8.69 -10.35
C TRP A 277 37.02 -8.36 -9.12
N ASN A 278 36.38 -8.10 -7.96
CA ASN A 278 37.11 -7.96 -6.70
C ASN A 278 37.28 -9.28 -5.93
N GLY A 279 37.01 -10.43 -6.55
CA GLY A 279 37.18 -11.77 -5.97
C GLY A 279 36.14 -12.10 -4.87
N PHE A 280 34.95 -11.47 -4.90
CA PHE A 280 33.85 -11.78 -4.03
C PHE A 280 32.71 -12.46 -4.78
N GLN A 281 31.94 -13.26 -4.06
CA GLN A 281 30.73 -13.86 -4.59
C GLN A 281 29.55 -12.90 -4.44
N GLY A 282 28.68 -12.87 -5.47
CA GLY A 282 27.41 -12.16 -5.47
C GLY A 282 26.22 -13.10 -5.41
N ALA A 283 25.23 -12.81 -4.58
CA ALA A 283 23.97 -13.55 -4.51
C ALA A 283 22.81 -12.66 -4.95
N LEU A 284 22.02 -13.08 -5.97
CA LEU A 284 20.79 -12.41 -6.39
C LEU A 284 19.58 -13.26 -5.99
N MET A 285 18.77 -12.74 -5.10
CA MET A 285 17.58 -13.40 -4.58
C MET A 285 16.31 -12.85 -5.24
N ALA A 286 15.56 -13.75 -5.89
CA ALA A 286 14.27 -13.47 -6.51
C ALA A 286 13.12 -14.08 -5.70
N PRO A 287 11.90 -13.50 -5.71
CA PRO A 287 10.78 -13.97 -4.90
C PRO A 287 10.16 -15.29 -5.39
N THR A 288 10.37 -15.68 -6.63
CA THR A 288 9.83 -16.91 -7.23
C THR A 288 10.87 -17.62 -8.09
N GLU A 289 10.66 -18.91 -8.32
CA GLU A 289 11.54 -19.74 -9.14
C GLU A 289 11.59 -19.24 -10.58
N ILE A 290 10.43 -18.91 -11.15
CA ILE A 290 10.34 -18.39 -12.52
C ILE A 290 11.16 -17.09 -12.68
N LEU A 291 11.08 -16.18 -11.71
CA LEU A 291 11.91 -14.96 -11.75
C LEU A 291 13.40 -15.25 -11.59
N ALA A 292 13.76 -16.19 -10.74
CA ALA A 292 15.15 -16.62 -10.60
C ALA A 292 15.67 -17.20 -11.92
N GLU A 293 14.90 -18.03 -12.58
CA GLU A 293 15.21 -18.60 -13.90
C GLU A 293 15.30 -17.51 -14.98
N GLN A 294 14.38 -16.56 -15.01
CA GLN A 294 14.43 -15.42 -15.95
C GLN A 294 15.68 -14.54 -15.73
N HIS A 295 16.01 -14.24 -14.48
CA HIS A 295 17.24 -13.52 -14.16
C HIS A 295 18.47 -14.31 -14.59
N TYR A 296 18.50 -15.62 -14.34
CA TYR A 296 19.59 -16.48 -14.75
C TYR A 296 19.75 -16.51 -16.27
N GLN A 297 18.66 -16.76 -17.00
CA GLN A 297 18.69 -16.79 -18.47
C GLN A 297 19.09 -15.44 -19.08
N GLY A 298 18.70 -14.34 -18.46
CA GLY A 298 19.03 -13.00 -18.92
C GLY A 298 20.45 -12.55 -18.58
N LEU A 299 20.98 -12.96 -17.43
CA LEU A 299 22.27 -12.48 -16.92
C LEU A 299 23.43 -13.44 -17.19
N ALA A 300 23.23 -14.77 -17.13
CA ALA A 300 24.32 -15.72 -17.29
C ALA A 300 25.09 -15.53 -18.61
N PRO A 301 24.45 -15.34 -19.79
CA PRO A 301 25.20 -15.14 -21.04
C PRO A 301 26.02 -13.84 -21.05
N LEU A 302 25.59 -12.81 -20.35
CA LEU A 302 26.34 -11.56 -20.19
C LEU A 302 27.54 -11.75 -19.27
N LEU A 303 27.32 -12.38 -18.12
CA LEU A 303 28.36 -12.66 -17.13
C LEU A 303 29.46 -13.58 -17.68
N GLU A 304 29.06 -14.63 -18.40
CA GLU A 304 30.00 -15.56 -19.05
C GLU A 304 30.91 -14.85 -20.08
N ARG A 305 30.38 -13.91 -20.86
CA ARG A 305 31.18 -13.07 -21.77
C ARG A 305 32.24 -12.23 -21.05
N LEU A 306 31.99 -11.91 -19.78
CA LEU A 306 32.93 -11.18 -18.92
C LEU A 306 33.82 -12.10 -18.07
N GLY A 307 33.80 -13.42 -18.34
CA GLY A 307 34.57 -14.43 -17.62
C GLY A 307 34.05 -14.72 -16.21
N ILE A 308 32.79 -14.38 -15.91
CA ILE A 308 32.16 -14.53 -14.60
C ILE A 308 31.25 -15.76 -14.60
N THR A 309 31.50 -16.69 -13.66
CA THR A 309 30.72 -17.92 -13.53
C THR A 309 29.42 -17.67 -12.80
N CYS A 310 28.31 -18.16 -13.38
CA CYS A 310 26.98 -17.97 -12.81
C CYS A 310 26.27 -19.31 -12.58
N GLY A 311 25.62 -19.45 -11.40
CA GLY A 311 24.84 -20.62 -11.04
C GLY A 311 23.40 -20.26 -10.66
N LEU A 312 22.48 -21.24 -10.85
CA LEU A 312 21.08 -21.13 -10.41
C LEU A 312 20.84 -22.04 -9.20
N LEU A 313 20.14 -21.56 -8.17
CA LEU A 313 19.78 -22.35 -6.99
C LEU A 313 18.30 -22.12 -6.61
N THR A 314 17.44 -23.07 -6.91
CA THR A 314 15.99 -23.03 -6.59
C THR A 314 15.54 -24.24 -5.79
N GLY A 315 14.33 -24.19 -5.23
CA GLY A 315 13.76 -25.28 -4.44
C GLY A 315 13.33 -26.50 -5.27
N ALA A 316 13.03 -26.29 -6.55
CA ALA A 316 12.55 -27.36 -7.45
C ALA A 316 13.69 -28.19 -8.08
N MET A 317 14.95 -27.78 -7.91
CA MET A 317 16.11 -28.48 -8.49
C MET A 317 16.22 -29.91 -7.98
N ARG A 318 16.72 -30.80 -8.86
CA ARG A 318 17.06 -32.19 -8.50
C ARG A 318 18.18 -32.22 -7.46
N ALA A 319 18.11 -33.18 -6.54
CA ALA A 319 19.08 -33.27 -5.44
C ALA A 319 20.55 -33.40 -5.89
N LYS A 320 20.80 -33.97 -7.07
CA LYS A 320 22.16 -34.08 -7.64
C LYS A 320 22.64 -32.70 -8.10
N GLU A 321 21.87 -32.02 -8.92
CA GLU A 321 22.17 -30.68 -9.46
C GLU A 321 22.36 -29.67 -8.32
N ARG A 322 21.47 -29.72 -7.32
CA ARG A 322 21.59 -28.88 -6.13
C ARG A 322 22.92 -29.11 -5.41
N ARG A 323 23.32 -30.36 -5.18
CA ARG A 323 24.61 -30.68 -4.52
C ARG A 323 25.80 -30.15 -5.29
N GLU A 324 25.78 -30.28 -6.61
CA GLU A 324 26.84 -29.76 -7.48
C GLU A 324 26.99 -28.25 -7.38
N VAL A 325 25.86 -27.50 -7.42
CA VAL A 325 25.85 -26.05 -7.25
C VAL A 325 26.33 -25.64 -5.86
N LEU A 326 25.90 -26.34 -4.81
CA LEU A 326 26.32 -26.06 -3.42
C LEU A 326 27.83 -26.29 -3.23
N ALA A 327 28.40 -27.36 -3.79
CA ALA A 327 29.83 -27.62 -3.72
C ALA A 327 30.62 -26.52 -4.43
N ARG A 328 30.30 -26.22 -5.69
CA ARG A 328 30.92 -25.14 -6.46
C ARG A 328 30.84 -23.77 -5.79
N LEU A 329 29.74 -23.50 -5.10
CA LEU A 329 29.55 -22.25 -4.38
C LEU A 329 30.45 -22.19 -3.13
N ALA A 330 30.54 -23.29 -2.38
CA ALA A 330 31.40 -23.41 -1.20
C ALA A 330 32.87 -23.37 -1.53
N ASP A 331 33.27 -23.93 -2.69
CA ASP A 331 34.65 -23.95 -3.17
C ASP A 331 35.08 -22.64 -3.86
N GLY A 332 34.12 -21.70 -4.07
CA GLY A 332 34.40 -20.40 -4.71
C GLY A 332 34.53 -20.48 -6.24
N GLU A 333 34.09 -21.58 -6.88
CA GLU A 333 34.04 -21.72 -8.34
C GLU A 333 32.89 -20.96 -9.00
N LEU A 334 31.88 -20.55 -8.24
CA LEU A 334 30.80 -19.71 -8.70
C LEU A 334 30.98 -18.30 -8.16
N ASP A 335 31.10 -17.34 -9.07
CA ASP A 335 31.21 -15.92 -8.74
C ASP A 335 29.83 -15.31 -8.42
N VAL A 336 28.79 -15.76 -9.13
CA VAL A 336 27.44 -15.29 -8.98
C VAL A 336 26.48 -16.47 -8.82
N VAL A 337 25.59 -16.37 -7.85
CA VAL A 337 24.48 -17.31 -7.70
C VAL A 337 23.15 -16.56 -7.72
N ILE A 338 22.22 -17.01 -8.56
CA ILE A 338 20.87 -16.51 -8.66
C ILE A 338 19.92 -17.56 -8.10
N GLY A 339 18.95 -17.16 -7.27
CA GLY A 339 18.03 -18.14 -6.70
C GLY A 339 16.89 -17.52 -5.93
N THR A 340 16.17 -18.38 -5.23
CA THR A 340 15.05 -18.00 -4.37
C THR A 340 15.46 -18.00 -2.90
N HIS A 341 14.50 -18.12 -1.99
CA HIS A 341 14.77 -18.38 -0.57
C HIS A 341 15.67 -19.61 -0.30
N ALA A 342 15.89 -20.45 -1.31
CA ALA A 342 16.85 -21.53 -1.22
C ALA A 342 18.27 -21.05 -0.89
N LEU A 343 18.65 -19.82 -1.26
CA LEU A 343 19.93 -19.19 -0.95
C LEU A 343 20.16 -18.95 0.55
N ILE A 344 19.09 -18.90 1.34
CA ILE A 344 19.15 -18.67 2.79
C ILE A 344 19.24 -19.98 3.59
N SER A 345 18.98 -21.13 2.94
CA SER A 345 18.94 -22.43 3.60
C SER A 345 20.23 -22.73 4.36
N ALA A 346 20.14 -23.45 5.47
CA ALA A 346 21.28 -23.71 6.36
C ALA A 346 22.43 -24.46 5.68
N ASP A 347 22.11 -25.28 4.68
CA ASP A 347 23.06 -26.08 3.89
C ASP A 347 23.83 -25.25 2.84
N VAL A 348 23.50 -23.99 2.63
CA VAL A 348 24.20 -23.11 1.68
C VAL A 348 25.37 -22.43 2.38
N SER A 349 26.57 -22.62 1.89
CA SER A 349 27.79 -21.95 2.33
C SER A 349 28.43 -21.21 1.16
N TYR A 350 28.98 -20.05 1.42
CA TYR A 350 29.69 -19.20 0.47
C TYR A 350 31.16 -19.15 0.87
N ALA A 351 32.06 -19.22 -0.11
CA ALA A 351 33.49 -19.05 0.13
C ALA A 351 33.80 -17.59 0.55
N ARG A 352 33.26 -16.60 -0.18
CA ARG A 352 33.49 -15.15 0.06
C ARG A 352 32.31 -14.32 -0.39
N LEU A 353 31.16 -14.42 0.28
CA LEU A 353 29.98 -13.59 -0.05
C LEU A 353 30.24 -12.10 0.25
N GLY A 354 30.32 -11.28 -0.81
CA GLY A 354 30.57 -9.84 -0.71
C GLY A 354 29.38 -8.97 -1.10
N LEU A 355 28.43 -9.49 -1.92
CA LEU A 355 27.26 -8.73 -2.36
C LEU A 355 26.00 -9.57 -2.26
N VAL A 356 24.98 -8.99 -1.68
CA VAL A 356 23.61 -9.52 -1.66
C VAL A 356 22.72 -8.57 -2.44
N VAL A 357 22.04 -9.09 -3.47
CA VAL A 357 21.02 -8.38 -4.23
C VAL A 357 19.67 -9.03 -3.97
N THR A 358 18.65 -8.23 -3.65
CA THR A 358 17.26 -8.70 -3.47
C THR A 358 16.33 -7.99 -4.44
N ASP A 359 15.55 -8.75 -5.20
CA ASP A 359 14.54 -8.20 -6.10
C ASP A 359 13.17 -8.20 -5.42
N GLU A 360 12.32 -7.20 -5.73
CA GLU A 360 10.96 -7.03 -5.20
C GLU A 360 10.89 -7.05 -3.66
N GLN A 361 11.52 -6.06 -3.03
CA GLN A 361 11.72 -5.94 -1.58
C GLN A 361 10.46 -6.21 -0.73
N HIS A 362 9.28 -5.77 -1.18
CA HIS A 362 8.04 -5.89 -0.39
C HIS A 362 7.58 -7.34 -0.17
N ARG A 363 8.20 -8.31 -0.86
CA ARG A 363 7.92 -9.74 -0.71
C ARG A 363 8.88 -10.46 0.25
N PHE A 364 10.00 -9.81 0.60
CA PHE A 364 10.98 -10.35 1.53
C PHE A 364 10.93 -9.61 2.88
N GLY A 365 10.73 -10.34 3.97
CA GLY A 365 10.82 -9.79 5.32
C GLY A 365 12.23 -9.34 5.67
N VAL A 366 12.37 -8.40 6.61
CA VAL A 366 13.66 -7.96 7.17
C VAL A 366 14.50 -9.15 7.64
N ALA A 367 13.85 -10.16 8.23
CA ALA A 367 14.51 -11.38 8.73
C ALA A 367 15.21 -12.18 7.62
N GLN A 368 14.63 -12.28 6.42
CA GLN A 368 15.21 -13.04 5.31
C GLN A 368 16.45 -12.34 4.74
N ARG A 369 16.42 -11.01 4.61
CA ARG A 369 17.57 -10.21 4.19
C ARG A 369 18.73 -10.33 5.19
N SER A 370 18.41 -10.20 6.47
CA SER A 370 19.38 -10.36 7.56
C SER A 370 19.99 -11.78 7.57
N ALA A 371 19.17 -12.81 7.31
CA ALA A 371 19.65 -14.19 7.25
C ALA A 371 20.62 -14.44 6.08
N LEU A 372 20.38 -13.83 4.90
CA LEU A 372 21.31 -13.93 3.78
C LEU A 372 22.58 -13.11 4.03
N SER A 373 22.45 -11.88 4.54
CA SER A 373 23.60 -11.05 4.90
C SER A 373 24.48 -11.67 6.00
N ALA A 374 23.88 -12.46 6.90
CA ALA A 374 24.62 -13.17 7.96
C ALA A 374 25.52 -14.31 7.45
N LYS A 375 25.37 -14.72 6.17
CA LYS A 375 26.21 -15.75 5.54
C LYS A 375 27.56 -15.23 5.03
N GLY A 376 27.79 -13.91 5.05
CA GLY A 376 29.04 -13.26 4.68
C GLY A 376 29.59 -12.37 5.79
N GLU A 377 30.87 -12.03 5.71
CA GLU A 377 31.48 -11.02 6.60
C GLU A 377 31.11 -9.61 6.12
N ARG A 378 29.93 -9.09 6.58
CA ARG A 378 29.42 -7.75 6.24
C ARG A 378 29.30 -7.48 4.74
N PRO A 379 28.53 -8.29 4.01
CA PRO A 379 28.34 -8.09 2.58
C PRO A 379 27.64 -6.77 2.29
N HIS A 380 27.93 -6.19 1.13
CA HIS A 380 27.15 -5.09 0.57
C HIS A 380 25.73 -5.57 0.28
N LEU A 381 24.74 -4.71 0.52
CA LEU A 381 23.32 -4.99 0.27
C LEU A 381 22.77 -4.05 -0.78
N LEU A 382 22.25 -4.61 -1.85
CA LEU A 382 21.51 -3.91 -2.89
C LEU A 382 20.07 -4.42 -2.93
N VAL A 383 19.13 -3.54 -2.77
CA VAL A 383 17.72 -3.87 -2.77
C VAL A 383 17.06 -3.23 -3.99
N MET A 384 16.26 -3.99 -4.74
CA MET A 384 15.48 -3.46 -5.87
C MET A 384 13.99 -3.39 -5.53
N SER A 385 13.32 -2.33 -5.99
CA SER A 385 11.87 -2.20 -5.89
C SER A 385 11.28 -1.68 -7.20
N ALA A 386 10.23 -2.37 -7.67
CA ALA A 386 9.43 -1.92 -8.82
C ALA A 386 8.24 -1.04 -8.40
N THR A 387 8.02 -0.82 -7.09
CA THR A 387 7.03 0.13 -6.62
C THR A 387 7.65 1.52 -6.55
N PRO A 388 7.22 2.46 -7.40
CA PRO A 388 7.58 3.86 -7.23
C PRO A 388 6.96 4.35 -5.92
N ILE A 389 7.81 4.77 -4.99
CA ILE A 389 7.39 5.40 -3.73
C ILE A 389 7.94 6.83 -3.76
N PRO A 390 7.16 7.85 -3.40
CA PRO A 390 7.70 9.21 -3.30
C PRO A 390 8.99 9.23 -2.48
N ARG A 391 10.02 9.94 -2.97
CA ARG A 391 11.37 9.92 -2.38
C ARG A 391 11.37 10.22 -0.88
N THR A 392 10.54 11.15 -0.44
CA THR A 392 10.38 11.50 0.98
C THR A 392 9.84 10.34 1.81
N LEU A 393 8.87 9.61 1.28
CA LEU A 393 8.29 8.45 1.92
C LEU A 393 9.25 7.25 1.90
N ALA A 394 10.01 7.07 0.82
CA ALA A 394 11.05 6.05 0.74
C ALA A 394 12.13 6.26 1.82
N LEU A 395 12.53 7.51 2.08
CA LEU A 395 13.46 7.84 3.16
C LEU A 395 12.90 7.55 4.56
N ILE A 396 11.59 7.63 4.74
CA ILE A 396 10.93 7.32 6.01
C ILE A 396 10.81 5.80 6.19
N ILE A 397 10.33 5.09 5.15
CA ILE A 397 10.09 3.65 5.21
C ILE A 397 11.40 2.85 5.24
N TYR A 398 12.40 3.31 4.49
CA TYR A 398 13.68 2.63 4.28
C TYR A 398 14.86 3.45 4.80
N GLY A 399 14.68 4.15 5.89
CA GLY A 399 15.59 5.17 6.37
C GLY A 399 17.02 4.70 6.72
N ASP A 400 17.27 3.40 6.74
CA ASP A 400 18.58 2.78 6.81
C ASP A 400 19.22 2.52 5.43
N LEU A 401 18.46 2.70 4.32
CA LEU A 401 18.95 2.53 2.96
C LEU A 401 19.26 3.89 2.32
N ASP A 402 20.34 3.93 1.54
CA ASP A 402 20.57 5.00 0.57
C ASP A 402 19.74 4.72 -0.69
N VAL A 403 19.17 5.75 -1.31
CA VAL A 403 18.19 5.58 -2.38
C VAL A 403 18.71 6.10 -3.71
N SER A 404 18.78 5.21 -4.71
CA SER A 404 18.99 5.56 -6.13
C SER A 404 17.68 5.43 -6.88
N VAL A 405 17.32 6.46 -7.65
CA VAL A 405 16.07 6.50 -8.43
C VAL A 405 16.37 6.39 -9.91
N ILE A 406 15.73 5.41 -10.57
CA ILE A 406 15.71 5.28 -12.03
C ILE A 406 14.39 5.86 -12.52
N ASP A 407 14.41 7.11 -12.91
CA ASP A 407 13.27 7.91 -13.36
C ASP A 407 13.15 7.98 -14.89
N GLU A 408 13.98 7.23 -15.61
CA GLU A 408 13.94 7.09 -17.06
C GLU A 408 13.58 5.66 -17.46
N LEU A 409 12.83 5.52 -18.56
CA LEU A 409 12.56 4.23 -19.18
C LEU A 409 13.56 3.98 -20.32
N PRO A 410 13.98 2.72 -20.54
CA PRO A 410 14.83 2.37 -21.67
C PRO A 410 14.23 2.79 -23.01
N PRO A 411 15.04 3.18 -24.00
CA PRO A 411 14.57 3.51 -25.33
C PRO A 411 13.86 2.31 -25.98
N GLY A 412 12.83 2.57 -26.77
CA GLY A 412 12.03 1.55 -27.46
C GLY A 412 10.82 1.03 -26.68
N ARG A 413 10.66 1.37 -25.41
CA ARG A 413 9.45 1.00 -24.65
C ARG A 413 8.24 1.82 -25.13
N GLN A 414 7.20 1.12 -25.56
CA GLN A 414 5.99 1.76 -26.07
C GLN A 414 5.09 2.27 -24.94
N LYS A 415 4.44 3.41 -25.18
CA LYS A 415 3.42 3.93 -24.28
C LYS A 415 2.21 2.99 -24.26
N ILE A 416 1.72 2.65 -23.07
CA ILE A 416 0.53 1.83 -22.89
C ILE A 416 -0.70 2.74 -22.90
N ASP A 417 -1.59 2.55 -23.87
CA ASP A 417 -2.85 3.28 -23.94
C ASP A 417 -3.78 2.77 -22.85
N THR A 418 -4.15 3.64 -21.91
CA THR A 418 -4.96 3.29 -20.76
C THR A 418 -6.35 3.91 -20.87
N PHE A 419 -7.39 3.08 -20.71
CA PHE A 419 -8.79 3.49 -20.80
C PHE A 419 -9.52 3.12 -19.50
N ALA A 420 -10.38 4.01 -19.03
CA ALA A 420 -11.31 3.74 -17.94
C ALA A 420 -12.73 3.76 -18.51
N VAL A 421 -13.43 2.64 -18.38
CA VAL A 421 -14.74 2.40 -19.01
C VAL A 421 -15.71 1.73 -18.04
N THR A 422 -16.99 1.74 -18.37
CA THR A 422 -18.01 1.00 -17.62
C THR A 422 -18.23 -0.39 -18.23
N SER A 423 -18.92 -1.27 -17.50
CA SER A 423 -19.29 -2.62 -17.96
C SER A 423 -20.14 -2.61 -19.24
N ALA A 424 -20.79 -1.50 -19.58
CA ALA A 424 -21.52 -1.31 -20.84
C ALA A 424 -20.63 -1.50 -22.09
N TYR A 425 -19.33 -1.32 -21.97
CA TYR A 425 -18.37 -1.52 -23.06
C TYR A 425 -17.88 -2.96 -23.20
N ARG A 426 -18.32 -3.89 -22.37
CA ARG A 426 -17.82 -5.27 -22.29
C ARG A 426 -17.81 -6.00 -23.62
N GLN A 427 -18.87 -5.89 -24.41
CA GLN A 427 -18.92 -6.52 -25.73
C GLN A 427 -17.85 -5.96 -26.70
N ARG A 428 -17.60 -4.66 -26.66
CA ARG A 428 -16.53 -4.05 -27.46
C ARG A 428 -15.15 -4.50 -27.00
N ILE A 429 -14.96 -4.68 -25.70
CA ILE A 429 -13.70 -5.19 -25.13
C ILE A 429 -13.47 -6.63 -25.60
N TYR A 430 -14.49 -7.48 -25.57
CA TYR A 430 -14.38 -8.86 -26.06
C TYR A 430 -14.08 -8.94 -27.56
N ALA A 431 -14.72 -8.09 -28.36
CA ALA A 431 -14.41 -8.00 -29.79
C ALA A 431 -12.98 -7.52 -30.05
N PHE A 432 -12.51 -6.56 -29.25
CA PHE A 432 -11.13 -6.08 -29.31
C PHE A 432 -10.12 -7.16 -28.92
N LEU A 433 -10.36 -7.91 -27.83
CA LEU A 433 -9.54 -9.03 -27.42
C LEU A 433 -9.42 -10.08 -28.53
N ARG A 434 -10.53 -10.46 -29.19
CA ARG A 434 -10.51 -11.38 -30.33
C ARG A 434 -9.63 -10.88 -31.47
N LYS A 435 -9.71 -9.59 -31.79
CA LYS A 435 -8.89 -8.97 -32.83
C LYS A 435 -7.40 -9.06 -32.50
N GLU A 436 -7.00 -8.72 -31.27
CA GLU A 436 -5.60 -8.77 -30.84
C GLU A 436 -5.08 -10.22 -30.81
N ILE A 437 -5.88 -11.16 -30.31
CA ILE A 437 -5.50 -12.58 -30.27
C ILE A 437 -5.42 -13.17 -31.69
N ALA A 438 -6.32 -12.81 -32.59
CA ALA A 438 -6.23 -13.20 -34.00
C ALA A 438 -4.97 -12.67 -34.70
N ALA A 439 -4.42 -11.55 -34.21
CA ALA A 439 -3.13 -11.02 -34.64
C ALA A 439 -1.92 -11.70 -33.94
N GLY A 440 -2.15 -12.79 -33.21
CA GLY A 440 -1.14 -13.58 -32.52
C GLY A 440 -0.70 -13.01 -31.17
N ARG A 441 -1.51 -12.13 -30.55
CA ARG A 441 -1.21 -11.52 -29.24
C ARG A 441 -1.86 -12.33 -28.11
N GLN A 442 -1.48 -11.97 -26.86
CA GLN A 442 -2.03 -12.56 -25.66
C GLN A 442 -2.61 -11.47 -24.74
N ALA A 443 -3.52 -11.87 -23.86
CA ALA A 443 -4.19 -10.94 -22.96
C ALA A 443 -4.25 -11.43 -21.52
N TYR A 444 -4.18 -10.48 -20.59
CA TYR A 444 -4.50 -10.68 -19.17
C TYR A 444 -5.89 -10.15 -18.86
N ILE A 445 -6.65 -10.88 -18.04
CA ILE A 445 -7.89 -10.40 -17.43
C ILE A 445 -7.77 -10.57 -15.93
N ILE A 446 -7.78 -9.46 -15.21
CA ILE A 446 -7.65 -9.43 -13.76
C ILE A 446 -9.02 -9.24 -13.13
N CYS A 447 -9.37 -10.11 -12.19
CA CYS A 447 -10.65 -10.08 -11.46
C CYS A 447 -10.41 -9.59 -10.02
N SER A 448 -11.35 -8.82 -9.47
CA SER A 448 -11.37 -8.48 -8.06
C SER A 448 -11.84 -9.67 -7.22
N MET A 449 -11.40 -9.71 -5.95
CA MET A 449 -11.59 -10.86 -5.04
C MET A 449 -12.96 -10.95 -4.35
N VAL A 450 -13.95 -10.08 -4.63
CA VAL A 450 -15.17 -9.97 -3.82
C VAL A 450 -16.44 -9.97 -4.66
N GLU A 451 -17.33 -10.95 -4.42
CA GLU A 451 -18.75 -10.84 -4.78
C GLU A 451 -19.51 -9.96 -3.77
N LYS A 452 -20.62 -9.36 -4.24
CA LYS A 452 -21.55 -8.58 -3.40
C LYS A 452 -22.36 -9.54 -2.52
N GLY A 453 -22.11 -9.54 -1.22
CA GLY A 453 -22.98 -10.17 -0.19
C GLY A 453 -22.28 -11.26 0.62
N GLU A 454 -22.35 -11.10 1.90
CA GLU A 454 -22.15 -12.00 3.07
C GLU A 454 -21.35 -13.31 2.89
N GLU A 455 -20.31 -13.46 3.75
CA GLU A 455 -19.30 -14.50 3.90
C GLU A 455 -18.08 -14.31 2.97
N VAL A 456 -16.88 -14.50 3.55
CA VAL A 456 -15.58 -14.37 2.87
C VAL A 456 -15.59 -15.17 1.57
N PRO A 457 -15.62 -14.54 0.38
CA PRO A 457 -15.74 -15.27 -0.88
C PRO A 457 -14.52 -16.13 -1.10
N ASP A 458 -14.73 -17.36 -1.54
CA ASP A 458 -13.63 -18.23 -1.95
C ASP A 458 -13.07 -17.72 -3.29
N GLU A 459 -11.90 -17.00 -3.22
CA GLU A 459 -11.16 -16.49 -4.38
C GLU A 459 -11.07 -17.51 -5.54
N ARG A 460 -10.94 -18.78 -5.16
CA ARG A 460 -10.83 -19.91 -6.07
C ARG A 460 -12.08 -20.02 -6.93
N LYS A 461 -13.26 -19.92 -6.32
CA LYS A 461 -14.54 -20.13 -6.99
C LYS A 461 -14.80 -19.01 -7.99
N ALA A 462 -14.61 -17.75 -7.60
CA ALA A 462 -14.86 -16.59 -8.44
C ALA A 462 -14.00 -16.58 -9.72
N VAL A 463 -12.69 -16.81 -9.63
CA VAL A 463 -11.80 -16.83 -10.80
C VAL A 463 -12.06 -18.04 -11.69
N THR A 464 -12.30 -19.22 -11.10
CA THR A 464 -12.56 -20.45 -11.86
C THR A 464 -13.88 -20.37 -12.61
N GLU A 465 -14.95 -19.88 -11.96
CA GLU A 465 -16.27 -19.71 -12.60
C GLU A 465 -16.22 -18.64 -13.71
N TYR A 466 -15.50 -17.54 -13.47
CA TYR A 466 -15.34 -16.50 -14.47
C TYR A 466 -14.53 -16.98 -15.68
N ALA A 467 -13.44 -17.71 -15.46
CA ALA A 467 -12.63 -18.29 -16.54
C ALA A 467 -13.45 -19.33 -17.34
N ALA A 468 -14.23 -20.18 -16.66
CA ALA A 468 -15.13 -21.13 -17.32
C ALA A 468 -16.21 -20.42 -18.16
N MET A 469 -16.84 -19.38 -17.60
CA MET A 469 -17.81 -18.56 -18.34
C MET A 469 -17.18 -17.91 -19.57
N LEU A 470 -15.97 -17.37 -19.47
CA LEU A 470 -15.25 -16.80 -20.60
C LEU A 470 -14.95 -17.87 -21.66
N GLN A 471 -14.46 -19.05 -21.25
CA GLN A 471 -14.15 -20.15 -22.15
C GLN A 471 -15.40 -20.69 -22.86
N GLU A 472 -16.50 -20.91 -22.15
CA GLU A 472 -17.66 -21.57 -22.68
C GLU A 472 -18.59 -20.64 -23.48
N LYS A 473 -18.78 -19.39 -22.97
CA LYS A 473 -19.81 -18.47 -23.50
C LYS A 473 -19.26 -17.34 -24.33
N VAL A 474 -18.03 -16.91 -24.08
CA VAL A 474 -17.44 -15.70 -24.69
C VAL A 474 -16.39 -16.08 -25.73
N PHE A 475 -15.46 -16.95 -25.38
CA PHE A 475 -14.30 -17.33 -26.18
C PHE A 475 -14.17 -18.85 -26.36
N PRO A 476 -15.18 -19.55 -26.92
CA PRO A 476 -15.12 -21.00 -27.08
C PRO A 476 -14.02 -21.48 -28.04
N ASP A 477 -13.53 -20.59 -28.87
CA ASP A 477 -12.49 -20.78 -29.88
C ASP A 477 -11.08 -20.40 -29.40
N LEU A 478 -10.93 -19.81 -28.21
CA LEU A 478 -9.65 -19.38 -27.65
C LEU A 478 -9.25 -20.26 -26.46
N ARG A 479 -7.97 -20.28 -26.15
CA ARG A 479 -7.41 -21.06 -25.04
C ARG A 479 -7.32 -20.20 -23.79
N VAL A 480 -8.32 -20.27 -22.93
CA VAL A 480 -8.37 -19.53 -21.66
C VAL A 480 -7.73 -20.36 -20.56
N ALA A 481 -6.83 -19.76 -19.81
CA ALA A 481 -6.25 -20.33 -18.59
C ALA A 481 -6.56 -19.44 -17.39
N TYR A 482 -6.43 -19.96 -16.17
CA TYR A 482 -6.60 -19.19 -14.96
C TYR A 482 -5.54 -19.48 -13.92
N VAL A 483 -5.29 -18.48 -13.06
CA VAL A 483 -4.35 -18.58 -11.93
C VAL A 483 -4.92 -17.82 -10.73
N HIS A 484 -4.82 -18.38 -9.52
CA HIS A 484 -5.25 -17.72 -8.28
C HIS A 484 -4.32 -18.04 -7.10
N GLY A 485 -4.42 -17.25 -6.01
CA GLY A 485 -3.54 -17.30 -4.85
C GLY A 485 -3.39 -18.66 -4.19
N ARG A 486 -4.47 -19.46 -4.14
CA ARG A 486 -4.51 -20.76 -3.44
C ARG A 486 -4.01 -21.96 -4.26
N MET A 487 -3.63 -21.77 -5.53
CA MET A 487 -3.00 -22.85 -6.32
C MET A 487 -1.64 -23.20 -5.73
N LYS A 488 -1.25 -24.48 -5.86
CA LYS A 488 0.10 -24.92 -5.46
C LYS A 488 1.15 -24.21 -6.32
N PRO A 489 2.33 -23.89 -5.79
CA PRO A 489 3.38 -23.19 -6.55
C PRO A 489 3.67 -23.84 -7.91
N ARG A 490 3.86 -25.15 -7.96
CA ARG A 490 4.12 -25.89 -9.20
C ARG A 490 3.00 -25.79 -10.24
N GLU A 491 1.73 -25.73 -9.81
CA GLU A 491 0.60 -25.56 -10.70
C GLU A 491 0.56 -24.15 -11.29
N LYS A 492 0.85 -23.13 -10.46
CA LYS A 492 0.97 -21.74 -10.92
C LYS A 492 2.08 -21.59 -11.95
N ASP A 493 3.23 -22.17 -11.64
CA ASP A 493 4.42 -22.11 -12.51
C ASP A 493 4.14 -22.79 -13.86
N ALA A 494 3.48 -23.95 -13.87
CA ALA A 494 3.10 -24.63 -15.10
C ALA A 494 2.13 -23.81 -15.96
N VAL A 495 1.11 -23.18 -15.38
CA VAL A 495 0.17 -22.32 -16.12
C VAL A 495 0.87 -21.07 -16.65
N MET A 496 1.74 -20.45 -15.87
CA MET A 496 2.50 -19.27 -16.29
C MET A 496 3.51 -19.59 -17.39
N ALA A 497 4.19 -20.75 -17.31
CA ALA A 497 5.09 -21.22 -18.35
C ALA A 497 4.34 -21.48 -19.67
N ALA A 498 3.19 -22.16 -19.63
CA ALA A 498 2.34 -22.40 -20.80
C ALA A 498 1.82 -21.09 -21.42
N PHE A 499 1.50 -20.09 -20.60
CA PHE A 499 1.11 -18.77 -21.10
C PHE A 499 2.29 -18.04 -21.73
N ALA A 500 3.46 -18.05 -21.09
CA ALA A 500 4.67 -17.44 -21.65
C ALA A 500 5.12 -18.10 -22.98
N ALA A 501 4.93 -19.42 -23.12
CA ALA A 501 5.20 -20.17 -24.35
C ALA A 501 4.17 -19.92 -25.48
N GLY A 502 3.09 -19.14 -25.23
CA GLY A 502 2.05 -18.88 -26.22
C GLY A 502 1.05 -20.03 -26.38
N GLU A 503 1.07 -21.02 -25.49
CA GLU A 503 0.11 -22.14 -25.51
C GLU A 503 -1.27 -21.75 -24.99
N ARG A 504 -1.39 -20.57 -24.40
CA ARG A 504 -2.63 -19.96 -23.89
C ARG A 504 -2.79 -18.55 -24.43
N ASP A 505 -4.00 -18.19 -24.80
CA ASP A 505 -4.31 -16.90 -25.43
C ASP A 505 -4.72 -15.85 -24.40
N ILE A 506 -5.48 -16.28 -23.39
CA ILE A 506 -5.99 -15.42 -22.31
C ILE A 506 -5.63 -16.04 -20.97
N LEU A 507 -5.08 -15.24 -20.08
CA LEU A 507 -4.85 -15.61 -18.68
C LEU A 507 -5.75 -14.79 -17.76
N VAL A 508 -6.69 -15.48 -17.09
CA VAL A 508 -7.56 -14.92 -16.06
C VAL A 508 -6.88 -15.07 -14.70
N SER A 509 -6.78 -14.00 -13.95
CA SER A 509 -6.08 -14.03 -12.65
C SER A 509 -6.70 -13.11 -11.62
N THR A 510 -6.41 -13.38 -10.33
CA THR A 510 -6.47 -12.39 -9.27
C THR A 510 -5.19 -11.54 -9.27
N THR A 511 -4.91 -10.77 -8.21
CA THR A 511 -3.69 -9.97 -8.01
C THR A 511 -2.37 -10.79 -8.06
N VAL A 512 -2.44 -12.12 -8.17
CA VAL A 512 -1.26 -13.01 -8.21
C VAL A 512 -0.34 -12.76 -9.40
N VAL A 513 -0.84 -12.18 -10.51
CA VAL A 513 -0.03 -11.75 -11.67
C VAL A 513 0.92 -10.59 -11.33
N GLU A 514 0.85 -10.03 -10.13
CA GLU A 514 1.91 -9.13 -9.63
C GLU A 514 3.30 -9.80 -9.61
N VAL A 515 3.36 -11.13 -9.72
CA VAL A 515 4.61 -11.90 -9.80
C VAL A 515 5.21 -11.80 -11.20
N GLY A 516 6.30 -11.17 -11.30
CA GLY A 516 7.22 -10.72 -12.32
C GLY A 516 7.48 -11.52 -13.60
N VAL A 517 6.62 -12.45 -14.04
CA VAL A 517 6.83 -13.18 -15.30
C VAL A 517 6.71 -12.23 -16.48
N ASP A 518 7.74 -12.16 -17.29
CA ASP A 518 7.77 -11.36 -18.52
C ASP A 518 7.16 -12.13 -19.67
N VAL A 519 6.08 -11.59 -20.24
CA VAL A 519 5.43 -12.14 -21.45
C VAL A 519 5.35 -11.03 -22.49
N PRO A 520 6.39 -10.86 -23.32
CA PRO A 520 6.46 -9.75 -24.29
C PRO A 520 5.30 -9.72 -25.28
N ASN A 521 4.70 -10.88 -25.56
CA ASN A 521 3.57 -11.03 -26.48
C ASN A 521 2.20 -10.65 -25.86
N ALA A 522 2.13 -10.46 -24.55
CA ALA A 522 0.92 -9.99 -23.89
C ALA A 522 0.77 -8.48 -24.05
N THR A 523 -0.20 -8.07 -24.87
CA THR A 523 -0.40 -6.66 -25.24
C THR A 523 -1.64 -6.04 -24.62
N VAL A 524 -2.57 -6.82 -24.08
CA VAL A 524 -3.81 -6.31 -23.52
C VAL A 524 -3.94 -6.72 -22.06
N MET A 525 -4.18 -5.73 -21.20
CA MET A 525 -4.52 -5.89 -19.79
C MET A 525 -5.94 -5.39 -19.57
N VAL A 526 -6.84 -6.26 -19.11
CA VAL A 526 -8.19 -5.89 -18.68
C VAL A 526 -8.28 -6.07 -17.17
N VAL A 527 -8.75 -5.05 -16.47
CA VAL A 527 -8.96 -5.10 -15.00
C VAL A 527 -10.45 -4.89 -14.71
N GLU A 528 -11.08 -5.92 -14.19
CA GLU A 528 -12.48 -5.89 -13.73
C GLU A 528 -12.55 -5.22 -12.36
N ASP A 529 -13.64 -4.49 -12.08
CA ASP A 529 -13.85 -3.75 -10.83
C ASP A 529 -12.62 -2.94 -10.40
N ALA A 530 -12.04 -2.16 -11.33
CA ALA A 530 -10.80 -1.44 -11.14
C ALA A 530 -10.82 -0.46 -9.95
N ASP A 531 -12.00 -0.06 -9.49
CA ASP A 531 -12.18 0.77 -8.29
C ASP A 531 -11.78 0.07 -6.98
N ARG A 532 -11.65 -1.25 -6.98
CA ARG A 532 -11.22 -2.03 -5.81
C ARG A 532 -9.71 -2.11 -5.65
N PHE A 533 -8.95 -1.71 -6.66
CA PHE A 533 -7.49 -1.75 -6.66
C PHE A 533 -6.91 -0.39 -6.27
N GLY A 534 -5.80 -0.41 -5.53
CA GLY A 534 -4.99 0.79 -5.30
C GLY A 534 -4.31 1.28 -6.58
N LEU A 535 -4.01 2.59 -6.68
CA LEU A 535 -3.33 3.16 -7.85
C LEU A 535 -1.99 2.48 -8.12
N SER A 536 -1.21 2.21 -7.08
CA SER A 536 0.08 1.50 -7.21
C SER A 536 -0.10 0.08 -7.74
N GLN A 537 -1.16 -0.65 -7.34
CA GLN A 537 -1.48 -1.98 -7.87
C GLN A 537 -1.89 -1.92 -9.34
N LEU A 538 -2.78 -0.98 -9.70
CA LEU A 538 -3.17 -0.78 -11.10
C LEU A 538 -1.97 -0.44 -11.98
N HIS A 539 -1.04 0.36 -11.47
CA HIS A 539 0.20 0.68 -12.18
C HIS A 539 1.11 -0.53 -12.37
N GLN A 540 1.28 -1.38 -11.37
CA GLN A 540 2.04 -2.62 -11.47
C GLN A 540 1.41 -3.60 -12.47
N LEU A 541 0.07 -3.75 -12.43
CA LEU A 541 -0.68 -4.57 -13.40
C LEU A 541 -0.50 -4.03 -14.81
N ARG A 542 -0.67 -2.72 -15.02
CA ARG A 542 -0.43 -2.08 -16.32
C ARG A 542 0.98 -2.35 -16.84
N GLY A 543 1.97 -2.33 -15.97
CA GLY A 543 3.37 -2.59 -16.32
C GLY A 543 3.67 -4.03 -16.75
N ARG A 544 2.70 -4.96 -16.65
CA ARG A 544 2.84 -6.34 -17.16
C ARG A 544 2.67 -6.45 -18.67
N VAL A 545 2.10 -5.45 -19.31
CA VAL A 545 2.05 -5.32 -20.78
C VAL A 545 2.99 -4.21 -21.24
N GLY A 546 3.20 -4.08 -22.56
CA GLY A 546 4.11 -3.07 -23.11
C GLY A 546 5.59 -3.42 -23.00
N ARG A 547 5.92 -4.70 -22.90
CA ARG A 547 7.30 -5.20 -22.82
C ARG A 547 7.86 -5.67 -24.18
N GLY A 548 6.99 -5.83 -25.18
CA GLY A 548 7.34 -6.18 -26.53
C GLY A 548 7.34 -4.97 -27.48
N GLN A 549 7.52 -5.26 -28.77
CA GLN A 549 7.54 -4.23 -29.84
C GLN A 549 6.13 -3.76 -30.26
N HIS A 550 5.08 -4.40 -29.75
CA HIS A 550 3.70 -4.14 -30.14
C HIS A 550 3.03 -3.16 -29.21
N LYS A 551 2.15 -2.35 -29.80
CA LYS A 551 1.31 -1.43 -29.06
C LYS A 551 0.47 -2.17 -28.04
N SER A 552 0.43 -1.63 -26.82
CA SER A 552 -0.22 -2.31 -25.69
C SER A 552 -1.28 -1.43 -25.04
N TYR A 553 -2.26 -2.08 -24.43
CA TYR A 553 -3.47 -1.48 -23.93
C TYR A 553 -3.80 -1.94 -22.52
N CYS A 554 -4.27 -1.00 -21.69
CA CYS A 554 -4.77 -1.29 -20.36
C CYS A 554 -6.22 -0.77 -20.24
N ILE A 555 -7.17 -1.65 -19.97
CA ILE A 555 -8.60 -1.34 -19.91
C ILE A 555 -9.07 -1.55 -18.48
N LEU A 556 -9.45 -0.48 -17.82
CA LEU A 556 -9.93 -0.45 -16.43
C LEU A 556 -11.46 -0.38 -16.47
N ILE A 557 -12.14 -1.42 -15.97
CA ILE A 557 -13.61 -1.48 -15.95
C ILE A 557 -14.09 -1.14 -14.53
N SER A 558 -14.99 -0.15 -14.42
CA SER A 558 -15.64 0.18 -13.15
C SER A 558 -17.01 0.82 -13.39
N ASP A 559 -18.01 0.34 -12.69
CA ASP A 559 -19.36 0.91 -12.67
C ASP A 559 -19.57 1.87 -11.47
N ASN A 560 -18.57 2.02 -10.63
CA ASN A 560 -18.62 2.92 -9.48
C ASN A 560 -18.55 4.37 -9.94
N ARG A 561 -19.61 5.13 -9.67
CA ARG A 561 -19.77 6.54 -10.08
C ARG A 561 -19.28 7.55 -9.05
N ASN A 562 -18.71 7.10 -7.93
CA ASN A 562 -18.15 7.99 -6.90
C ASN A 562 -17.07 8.89 -7.51
N GLU A 563 -17.06 10.16 -7.12
CA GLU A 563 -16.11 11.16 -7.62
C GLU A 563 -14.66 10.79 -7.31
N GLU A 564 -14.39 10.23 -6.14
CA GLU A 564 -13.07 9.77 -5.75
C GLU A 564 -12.56 8.66 -6.69
N THR A 565 -13.39 7.66 -6.98
CA THR A 565 -13.07 6.60 -7.94
C THR A 565 -12.78 7.17 -9.33
N ARG A 566 -13.59 8.11 -9.80
CA ARG A 566 -13.35 8.76 -11.09
C ARG A 566 -12.03 9.51 -11.13
N ARG A 567 -11.69 10.24 -10.07
CA ARG A 567 -10.40 10.93 -9.94
C ARG A 567 -9.24 9.94 -9.99
N ARG A 568 -9.31 8.84 -9.24
CA ARG A 568 -8.28 7.79 -9.22
C ARG A 568 -8.08 7.17 -10.60
N LEU A 569 -9.13 6.71 -11.26
CA LEU A 569 -9.02 6.10 -12.58
C LEU A 569 -8.56 7.11 -13.64
N LYS A 570 -8.93 8.39 -13.52
CA LYS A 570 -8.47 9.46 -14.39
C LYS A 570 -6.94 9.64 -14.31
N VAL A 571 -6.34 9.56 -13.13
CA VAL A 571 -4.87 9.60 -12.95
C VAL A 571 -4.22 8.52 -13.81
N MET A 572 -4.72 7.29 -13.76
CA MET A 572 -4.21 6.16 -14.54
C MET A 572 -4.26 6.39 -16.05
N THR A 573 -5.27 7.12 -16.55
CA THR A 573 -5.41 7.42 -17.98
C THR A 573 -4.53 8.61 -18.44
N GLN A 574 -4.17 9.50 -17.52
CA GLN A 574 -3.43 10.73 -17.85
C GLN A 574 -1.92 10.55 -17.85
N THR A 575 -1.40 9.65 -17.00
CA THR A 575 0.06 9.47 -16.88
C THR A 575 0.48 8.02 -16.89
N GLY A 576 1.64 7.78 -17.51
CA GLY A 576 2.36 6.50 -17.46
C GLY A 576 3.44 6.46 -16.37
N ASP A 577 3.76 7.61 -15.79
CA ASP A 577 4.84 7.78 -14.81
C ASP A 577 4.41 7.25 -13.43
N GLY A 578 5.08 6.19 -12.97
CA GLY A 578 4.78 5.54 -11.70
C GLY A 578 5.02 6.44 -10.48
N PHE A 579 6.00 7.34 -10.52
CA PHE A 579 6.27 8.27 -9.41
C PHE A 579 5.17 9.32 -9.28
N LYS A 580 4.63 9.83 -10.41
CA LYS A 580 3.49 10.74 -10.40
C LYS A 580 2.23 10.05 -9.89
N ILE A 581 2.01 8.79 -10.30
CA ILE A 581 0.87 7.98 -9.82
C ILE A 581 0.98 7.76 -8.31
N ALA A 582 2.16 7.43 -7.80
CA ALA A 582 2.38 7.24 -6.38
C ALA A 582 2.19 8.53 -5.57
N ALA A 583 2.63 9.67 -6.09
CA ALA A 583 2.42 10.97 -5.47
C ALA A 583 0.92 11.34 -5.42
N GLU A 584 0.16 11.06 -6.48
CA GLU A 584 -1.28 11.28 -6.51
C GLU A 584 -2.05 10.28 -5.61
N ASP A 585 -1.62 9.01 -5.53
CA ASP A 585 -2.19 8.03 -4.60
C ASP A 585 -2.05 8.51 -3.15
N LEU A 586 -0.86 9.04 -2.81
CA LEU A 586 -0.60 9.65 -1.51
C LEU A 586 -1.51 10.86 -1.24
N ARG A 587 -1.68 11.73 -2.23
CA ARG A 587 -2.52 12.92 -2.12
C ARG A 587 -4.00 12.59 -1.95
N LEU A 588 -4.49 11.57 -2.65
CA LEU A 588 -5.90 11.16 -2.62
C LEU A 588 -6.27 10.40 -1.35
N ARG A 589 -5.37 9.57 -0.83
CA ARG A 589 -5.62 8.82 0.42
C ARG A 589 -5.50 9.70 1.66
N GLY A 590 -4.80 10.83 1.56
CA GLY A 590 -4.45 11.65 2.70
C GLY A 590 -3.42 10.98 3.62
N PRO A 591 -2.93 11.67 4.65
CA PRO A 591 -1.91 11.13 5.57
C PRO A 591 -2.41 10.00 6.50
N GLY A 592 -3.72 9.63 6.45
CA GLY A 592 -4.34 8.70 7.38
C GLY A 592 -4.28 7.21 7.04
N ASP A 593 -4.04 6.82 5.78
CA ASP A 593 -4.19 5.42 5.32
C ASP A 593 -2.88 4.70 4.97
N PHE A 594 -1.73 5.19 5.47
CA PHE A 594 -0.43 4.54 5.25
C PHE A 594 -0.29 3.15 5.91
N SER A 595 -1.19 2.77 6.83
CA SER A 595 -1.08 1.55 7.61
C SER A 595 -1.95 0.39 7.13
N GLY A 596 -2.34 0.37 5.86
CA GLY A 596 -3.23 -0.64 5.26
C GLY A 596 -2.75 -2.10 5.25
N ARG A 597 -1.53 -2.40 5.68
CA ARG A 597 -1.02 -3.72 6.14
C ARG A 597 0.25 -3.48 6.94
N ARG A 598 0.29 -3.96 8.16
CA ARG A 598 1.45 -3.95 9.05
C ARG A 598 2.68 -4.49 8.31
N GLN A 599 3.56 -3.61 7.86
CA GLN A 599 4.92 -4.01 7.53
C GLN A 599 5.65 -4.22 8.85
N PRO A 600 6.20 -5.41 9.13
CA PRO A 600 7.00 -5.61 10.33
C PRO A 600 8.25 -4.74 10.23
N GLY A 601 8.42 -3.79 11.16
CA GLY A 601 9.63 -2.98 11.28
C GLY A 601 9.45 -1.48 11.53
N LEU A 602 8.29 -0.91 11.26
CA LEU A 602 8.01 0.49 11.63
C LEU A 602 7.00 0.55 12.77
N PRO A 603 7.22 1.40 13.79
CA PRO A 603 6.17 1.67 14.77
C PRO A 603 4.96 2.28 14.03
N PRO A 604 3.73 1.92 14.40
CA PRO A 604 2.55 2.51 13.81
C PRO A 604 2.54 4.01 14.11
N LEU A 605 2.44 4.85 13.06
CA LEU A 605 2.18 6.27 13.24
C LEU A 605 0.82 6.44 13.91
N GLN A 606 0.74 7.28 14.95
CA GLN A 606 -0.44 7.39 15.81
C GLN A 606 -1.33 8.60 15.47
N VAL A 607 -0.80 9.58 14.73
CA VAL A 607 -1.49 10.86 14.43
C VAL A 607 -1.88 11.00 12.97
#